data_cd1daba41ddf50c5872db4a4d1663367
#
_entry.id   cd1daba41ddf50c5872db4a4d1663367
#
_cell.length_a   1.000
_cell.length_b   1.000
_cell.length_c   1.000
_cell.angle_alpha   90.00
_cell.angle_beta   90.00
_cell.angle_gamma   90.00
#
_symmetry.space_group_name_H-M   'P 1'
#
loop_
_entity.id
_entity.type
_entity.pdbx_description
1 polymer ?
#
loop_
_entity_poly.entity_id
_entity_poly.type
_entity_poly.pdbx_seq_one_letter_code
_entity_poly.pdbx_strand_id
1 'polypeptide(L)' 'MPGIPDARPAKPKTPKQGGNSGKRKRWKDADGNIYEWNSQHGDVEKYDKRGKHKGSIDQKTGEQTKTPVKGREVEP' A
#
# COMPACT_ATOMS: atom_id res chain seq x y z
N MET A 1 8.44 6.99 -4.03
CA MET A 1 7.20 6.87 -4.84
C MET A 1 6.70 8.27 -5.17
N PRO A 2 6.47 8.59 -6.45
CA PRO A 2 6.18 9.99 -6.85
C PRO A 2 5.02 10.66 -6.11
N GLY A 3 3.91 9.95 -5.93
CA GLY A 3 2.73 10.51 -5.25
C GLY A 3 2.91 10.74 -3.76
N ILE A 4 3.87 10.05 -3.14
CA ILE A 4 4.21 10.19 -1.73
C ILE A 4 5.73 10.35 -1.64
N PRO A 5 6.23 11.60 -1.74
CA PRO A 5 7.67 11.86 -1.87
C PRO A 5 8.54 11.35 -0.72
N ASP A 6 7.98 11.29 0.50
CA ASP A 6 8.72 10.82 1.67
C ASP A 6 8.60 9.30 1.90
N ALA A 7 7.86 8.59 1.05
CA ALA A 7 7.75 7.13 1.16
C ALA A 7 9.04 6.46 0.71
N ARG A 8 9.55 5.57 1.55
CA ARG A 8 10.78 4.82 1.29
C ARG A 8 10.49 3.33 1.23
N PRO A 9 11.25 2.56 0.42
CA PRO A 9 11.08 1.12 0.34
C PRO A 9 11.15 0.47 1.72
N ALA A 10 10.26 -0.48 1.96
CA ALA A 10 10.19 -1.25 3.18
C ALA A 10 10.14 -2.75 2.86
N LYS A 11 10.40 -3.59 3.86
CA LYS A 11 10.39 -5.04 3.68
C LYS A 11 8.98 -5.53 3.30
N PRO A 12 8.83 -6.22 2.15
CA PRO A 12 7.55 -6.81 1.78
C PRO A 12 7.09 -7.85 2.79
N LYS A 13 5.78 -7.84 3.10
CA LYS A 13 5.19 -8.80 4.05
C LYS A 13 3.90 -9.42 3.53
N THR A 14 3.22 -8.77 2.58
CA THR A 14 1.91 -9.21 2.10
C THR A 14 2.06 -10.06 0.84
N PRO A 15 1.58 -11.31 0.83
CA PRO A 15 1.63 -12.15 -0.37
C PRO A 15 0.84 -11.53 -1.52
N LYS A 16 1.34 -11.73 -2.74
CA LYS A 16 0.60 -11.35 -3.95
C LYS A 16 -0.63 -12.22 -4.11
N GLN A 17 -1.70 -11.65 -4.64
CA GLN A 17 -2.92 -12.38 -4.95
C GLN A 17 -2.87 -12.98 -6.36
N GLY A 18 -3.85 -13.81 -6.69
CA GLY A 18 -4.00 -14.36 -8.03
C GLY A 18 -3.03 -15.48 -8.40
N GLY A 19 -2.50 -16.20 -7.42
CA GLY A 19 -1.61 -17.33 -7.65
C GLY A 19 -0.18 -16.98 -7.99
N ASN A 20 0.20 -15.70 -8.00
CA ASN A 20 1.57 -15.26 -8.18
C ASN A 20 2.39 -15.56 -6.93
N SER A 21 3.65 -15.97 -7.11
CA SER A 21 4.57 -16.12 -6.01
C SER A 21 5.15 -14.76 -5.60
N GLY A 22 5.67 -14.69 -4.38
CA GLY A 22 6.31 -13.50 -3.85
C GLY A 22 5.37 -12.59 -3.08
N LYS A 23 5.89 -11.44 -2.71
CA LYS A 23 5.19 -10.46 -1.88
C LYS A 23 5.08 -9.12 -2.59
N ARG A 24 4.06 -8.32 -2.23
CA ARG A 24 3.84 -6.99 -2.79
C ARG A 24 4.98 -6.05 -2.40
N LYS A 25 5.38 -5.18 -3.32
CA LYS A 25 6.30 -4.09 -3.00
C LYS A 25 5.66 -3.20 -1.95
N ARG A 26 6.46 -2.79 -0.98
CA ARG A 26 6.00 -2.00 0.16
C ARG A 26 6.87 -0.76 0.35
N TRP A 27 6.23 0.32 0.76
CA TRP A 27 6.88 1.56 1.19
C TRP A 27 6.29 2.00 2.51
N LYS A 28 7.04 2.81 3.25
CA LYS A 28 6.55 3.51 4.45
C LYS A 28 6.90 4.98 4.35
N ASP A 29 5.98 5.85 4.78
CA ASP A 29 6.26 7.28 4.87
C ASP A 29 6.83 7.64 6.26
N ALA A 30 7.10 8.94 6.46
CA ALA A 30 7.70 9.41 7.70
C ALA A 30 6.81 9.18 8.94
N ASP A 31 5.49 9.08 8.75
CA ASP A 31 4.54 8.84 9.82
C ASP A 31 4.30 7.35 10.08
N GLY A 32 4.94 6.48 9.32
CA GLY A 32 4.79 5.03 9.45
C GLY A 32 3.60 4.44 8.69
N ASN A 33 2.91 5.24 7.87
CA ASN A 33 1.87 4.72 6.99
C ASN A 33 2.48 3.78 5.97
N ILE A 34 1.74 2.73 5.62
CA ILE A 34 2.20 1.65 4.78
C ILE A 34 1.53 1.77 3.42
N TYR A 35 2.32 1.57 2.35
CA TYR A 35 1.83 1.61 0.98
C TYR A 35 2.25 0.31 0.29
N GLU A 36 1.29 -0.37 -0.37
CA GLU A 36 1.56 -1.61 -1.07
C GLU A 36 1.07 -1.54 -2.50
N TRP A 37 1.90 -1.98 -3.44
CA TRP A 37 1.54 -2.01 -4.85
C TRP A 37 0.54 -3.13 -5.14
N ASN A 38 -0.59 -2.78 -5.74
CA ASN A 38 -1.60 -3.73 -6.18
C ASN A 38 -1.55 -3.87 -7.71
N SER A 39 -0.86 -4.92 -8.18
CA SER A 39 -0.68 -5.15 -9.62
C SER A 39 -1.98 -5.54 -10.34
N GLN A 40 -2.97 -6.07 -9.64
CA GLN A 40 -4.26 -6.42 -10.24
C GLN A 40 -5.06 -5.19 -10.64
N HIS A 41 -4.99 -4.13 -9.83
CA HIS A 41 -5.76 -2.90 -10.05
C HIS A 41 -4.90 -1.73 -10.54
N GLY A 42 -3.57 -1.88 -10.53
CA GLY A 42 -2.68 -0.81 -10.97
C GLY A 42 -2.68 0.41 -10.08
N ASP A 43 -2.99 0.24 -8.80
CA ASP A 43 -2.96 1.33 -7.81
C ASP A 43 -2.19 0.91 -6.56
N VAL A 44 -2.12 1.81 -5.58
CA VAL A 44 -1.40 1.59 -4.33
C VAL A 44 -2.40 1.52 -3.19
N GLU A 45 -2.35 0.44 -2.40
CA GLU A 45 -3.15 0.30 -1.19
C GLU A 45 -2.46 1.02 -0.05
N LYS A 46 -3.19 1.91 0.65
CA LYS A 46 -2.68 2.64 1.80
C LYS A 46 -3.20 2.04 3.09
N TYR A 47 -2.30 1.85 4.06
CA TYR A 47 -2.63 1.37 5.41
C TYR A 47 -2.00 2.32 6.43
N ASP A 48 -2.61 2.45 7.60
CA ASP A 48 -2.00 3.20 8.68
C ASP A 48 -0.82 2.42 9.31
N LYS A 49 -0.14 3.04 10.27
CA LYS A 49 1.00 2.40 10.95
C LYS A 49 0.66 1.12 11.69
N ARG A 50 -0.64 0.87 11.95
CA ARG A 50 -1.11 -0.35 12.59
C ARG A 50 -1.54 -1.40 11.58
N GLY A 51 -1.47 -1.11 10.29
CA GLY A 51 -1.84 -2.02 9.23
C GLY A 51 -3.30 -1.97 8.81
N LYS A 52 -4.08 -1.01 9.28
CA LYS A 52 -5.49 -0.87 8.90
C LYS A 52 -5.63 -0.13 7.58
N HIS A 53 -6.49 -0.66 6.69
CA HIS A 53 -6.69 -0.10 5.34
C HIS A 53 -7.27 1.30 5.40
N LYS A 54 -6.69 2.20 4.61
CA LYS A 54 -7.09 3.62 4.51
C LYS A 54 -7.57 4.01 3.12
N GLY A 55 -7.65 3.08 2.20
CA GLY A 55 -8.06 3.33 0.83
C GLY A 55 -6.96 3.04 -0.16
N SER A 56 -7.20 3.40 -1.41
CA SER A 56 -6.21 3.27 -2.48
C SER A 56 -5.81 4.66 -2.97
N ILE A 57 -4.59 4.80 -3.46
CA ILE A 57 -4.09 6.05 -4.01
C ILE A 57 -3.46 5.82 -5.38
N ASP A 58 -3.39 6.89 -6.16
CA ASP A 58 -2.65 6.91 -7.41
C ASP A 58 -1.15 7.02 -7.11
N GLN A 59 -0.35 6.14 -7.70
CA GLN A 59 1.09 6.08 -7.46
C GLN A 59 1.81 7.37 -7.86
N LYS A 60 1.32 8.04 -8.91
CA LYS A 60 1.97 9.22 -9.47
C LYS A 60 1.59 10.51 -8.76
N THR A 61 0.32 10.64 -8.37
CA THR A 61 -0.23 11.87 -7.82
C THR A 61 -0.45 11.84 -6.32
N GLY A 62 -0.59 10.64 -5.72
CA GLY A 62 -0.96 10.49 -4.32
C GLY A 62 -2.45 10.72 -4.05
N GLU A 63 -3.24 10.98 -5.10
CA GLU A 63 -4.67 11.20 -4.95
C GLU A 63 -5.37 9.90 -4.56
N GLN A 64 -6.30 9.99 -3.60
CA GLN A 64 -7.09 8.84 -3.20
C GLN A 64 -8.06 8.44 -4.30
N THR A 65 -8.01 7.16 -4.70
CA THR A 65 -8.83 6.62 -5.78
C THR A 65 -9.96 5.73 -5.27
N LYS A 66 -9.80 5.15 -4.08
CA LYS A 66 -10.81 4.29 -3.46
C LYS A 66 -10.88 4.55 -1.96
N THR A 67 -12.08 4.38 -1.40
CA THR A 67 -12.31 4.53 0.03
C THR A 67 -11.76 3.34 0.83
N PRO A 68 -11.56 3.50 2.15
CA PRO A 68 -11.14 2.40 3.01
C PRO A 68 -12.10 1.21 2.96
N VAL A 69 -11.54 -0.01 3.05
CA VAL A 69 -12.32 -1.24 3.20
C VAL A 69 -12.22 -1.68 4.65
N LYS A 70 -13.37 -1.64 5.34
CA LYS A 70 -13.44 -2.02 6.75
C LYS A 70 -13.02 -3.48 6.92
N GLY A 71 -12.17 -3.72 7.93
CA GLY A 71 -11.69 -5.07 8.24
C GLY A 71 -10.49 -5.54 7.43
N ARG A 72 -10.07 -4.78 6.41
CA ARG A 72 -8.86 -5.13 5.66
C ARG A 72 -7.64 -4.65 6.44
N GLU A 73 -6.70 -5.55 6.67
CA GLU A 73 -5.49 -5.28 7.43
C GLU A 73 -4.29 -5.98 6.80
N VAL A 74 -3.10 -5.46 7.10
CA VAL A 74 -1.83 -6.10 6.76
C VAL A 74 -0.94 -6.11 8.00
N GLU A 75 0.06 -6.96 7.99
CA GLU A 75 1.11 -6.95 9.01
C GLU A 75 1.92 -5.65 8.89
N PRO A 76 2.02 -4.85 9.95
CA PRO A 76 2.78 -3.59 9.90
C PRO A 76 4.28 -3.79 9.69
#